data_3ba15b869c3814c7cf1d91c401c633d0
#
_entry.id   3ba15b869c3814c7cf1d91c401c633d0
#
_cell.length_a   1.000
_cell.length_b   1.000
_cell.length_c   1.000
_cell.angle_alpha   90.00
_cell.angle_beta   90.00
_cell.angle_gamma   90.00
#
_symmetry.space_group_name_H-M   'P 1'
#
loop_
_entity.id
_entity.type
_entity.pdbx_description
1 polymer ?
#
loop_
_entity_poly.entity_id
_entity_poly.type
_entity_poly.pdbx_seq_one_letter_code
_entity_poly.pdbx_strand_id
1 'polypeptide(L)'
;MSSAQPSVAAHGGETRTLSVEESLEFAAAQVRGLVERAPGQLPTYTSGGAWVTDADPWAPNWAGGFLTGMLWIFARRSGEAWWREHAERYCEVLEPRADDTTTHDLGFVLEPSWGRWYELEPTERAREVLVRGGRTMAGRLQPRGGYLSTWVDPGSTFIDVMMNVGIIFR
;
A
#
# COMPACT_ATOMS: atom_id res chain seq x y z
N MET A 1 -25.72 15.14 37.59
CA MET A 1 -25.37 15.73 36.28
C MET A 1 -25.35 14.58 35.26
N SER A 2 -26.43 14.49 34.50
CA SER A 2 -26.65 13.39 33.52
C SER A 2 -25.96 13.74 32.21
N SER A 3 -24.97 12.96 31.79
CA SER A 3 -24.33 13.12 30.52
C SER A 3 -25.18 12.40 29.44
N ALA A 4 -25.89 13.18 28.66
CA ALA A 4 -26.58 12.68 27.48
C ALA A 4 -25.53 12.26 26.42
N GLN A 5 -25.51 10.98 26.05
CA GLN A 5 -24.79 10.51 24.89
C GLN A 5 -25.51 10.98 23.61
N PRO A 6 -24.77 11.41 22.58
CA PRO A 6 -25.39 11.76 21.31
C PRO A 6 -25.96 10.51 20.66
N SER A 7 -27.28 10.53 20.42
CA SER A 7 -28.01 9.54 19.62
C SER A 7 -27.52 9.62 18.17
N VAL A 8 -26.89 8.56 17.68
CA VAL A 8 -26.68 8.38 16.24
C VAL A 8 -28.03 8.08 15.62
N ALA A 9 -28.59 9.03 14.89
CA ALA A 9 -29.79 8.82 14.11
C ALA A 9 -29.54 7.72 13.07
N ALA A 10 -30.25 6.60 13.21
CA ALA A 10 -30.31 5.56 12.19
C ALA A 10 -30.99 6.16 10.96
N HIS A 11 -30.22 6.44 9.91
CA HIS A 11 -30.79 6.71 8.59
C HIS A 11 -31.34 5.39 8.08
N GLY A 12 -32.66 5.25 8.06
CA GLY A 12 -33.42 4.16 7.47
C GLY A 12 -33.32 4.21 5.93
N GLY A 13 -32.15 3.92 5.40
CA GLY A 13 -31.95 3.63 3.99
C GLY A 13 -31.89 2.11 3.85
N GLU A 14 -32.65 1.54 2.90
CA GLU A 14 -32.47 0.14 2.53
C GLU A 14 -31.01 -0.13 2.23
N THR A 15 -30.40 -1.08 2.95
CA THR A 15 -29.02 -1.49 2.74
C THR A 15 -28.96 -2.26 1.42
N ARG A 16 -28.63 -1.56 0.33
CA ARG A 16 -28.42 -2.19 -0.97
C ARG A 16 -27.10 -2.96 -0.93
N THR A 17 -27.15 -4.26 -1.12
CA THR A 17 -25.96 -5.08 -1.33
C THR A 17 -25.45 -4.85 -2.75
N LEU A 18 -24.22 -4.34 -2.87
CA LEU A 18 -23.56 -4.20 -4.17
C LEU A 18 -23.05 -5.57 -4.64
N SER A 19 -23.14 -5.83 -5.94
CA SER A 19 -22.41 -6.93 -6.56
C SER A 19 -20.89 -6.67 -6.50
N VAL A 20 -20.08 -7.70 -6.72
CA VAL A 20 -18.62 -7.55 -6.81
C VAL A 20 -18.24 -6.59 -7.93
N GLU A 21 -18.93 -6.65 -9.07
CA GLU A 21 -18.70 -5.75 -10.20
C GLU A 21 -18.97 -4.28 -9.84
N GLU A 22 -20.14 -3.99 -9.28
CA GLU A 22 -20.49 -2.64 -8.83
C GLU A 22 -19.51 -2.11 -7.76
N SER A 23 -19.02 -2.99 -6.88
CA SER A 23 -18.03 -2.62 -5.87
C SER A 23 -16.69 -2.27 -6.50
N LEU A 24 -16.24 -3.00 -7.52
CA LEU A 24 -15.01 -2.72 -8.26
C LEU A 24 -15.13 -1.45 -9.11
N GLU A 25 -16.26 -1.21 -9.75
CA GLU A 25 -16.51 0.04 -10.48
C GLU A 25 -16.48 1.26 -9.54
N PHE A 26 -17.13 1.14 -8.38
CA PHE A 26 -17.09 2.17 -7.36
C PHE A 26 -15.66 2.42 -6.88
N ALA A 27 -14.90 1.37 -6.56
CA ALA A 27 -13.51 1.49 -6.13
C ALA A 27 -12.62 2.12 -7.20
N ALA A 28 -12.80 1.75 -8.48
CA ALA A 28 -12.07 2.35 -9.59
C ALA A 28 -12.34 3.85 -9.70
N ALA A 29 -13.62 4.27 -9.59
CA ALA A 29 -13.97 5.68 -9.62
C ALA A 29 -13.34 6.47 -8.45
N GLN A 30 -13.31 5.89 -7.23
CA GLN A 30 -12.69 6.52 -6.07
C GLN A 30 -11.16 6.64 -6.24
N VAL A 31 -10.50 5.60 -6.70
CA VAL A 31 -9.03 5.60 -6.94
C VAL A 31 -8.67 6.60 -8.04
N ARG A 32 -9.42 6.62 -9.15
CA ARG A 32 -9.22 7.60 -10.22
C ARG A 32 -9.34 9.04 -9.70
N GLY A 33 -10.42 9.33 -9.00
CA GLY A 33 -10.65 10.65 -8.43
C GLY A 33 -9.60 11.05 -7.38
N LEU A 34 -9.02 10.10 -6.62
CA LEU A 34 -7.91 10.38 -5.72
C LEU A 34 -6.65 10.78 -6.49
N VAL A 35 -6.26 9.98 -7.48
CA VAL A 35 -5.07 10.22 -8.30
C VAL A 35 -5.15 11.52 -9.08
N GLU A 36 -6.33 11.87 -9.63
CA GLU A 36 -6.56 13.13 -10.37
C GLU A 36 -6.49 14.36 -9.47
N ARG A 37 -6.97 14.26 -8.22
CA ARG A 37 -6.91 15.39 -7.26
C ARG A 37 -5.54 15.61 -6.66
N ALA A 38 -4.76 14.54 -6.47
CA ALA A 38 -3.45 14.61 -5.83
C ALA A 38 -2.42 13.72 -6.57
N PRO A 39 -2.02 14.11 -7.80
CA PRO A 39 -1.12 13.31 -8.62
C PRO A 39 0.22 13.06 -7.94
N GLY A 40 0.62 11.79 -7.86
CA GLY A 40 1.91 11.38 -7.26
C GLY A 40 1.95 11.42 -5.75
N GLN A 41 0.86 11.82 -5.08
CA GLN A 41 0.77 11.78 -3.62
C GLN A 41 0.20 10.45 -3.13
N LEU A 42 0.68 10.01 -1.97
CA LEU A 42 0.26 8.77 -1.35
C LEU A 42 -0.81 9.02 -0.27
N PRO A 43 -1.93 8.28 -0.26
CA PRO A 43 -2.95 8.43 0.77
C PRO A 43 -2.45 7.82 2.09
N THR A 44 -2.65 8.52 3.18
CA THR A 44 -2.26 8.06 4.52
C THR A 44 -3.49 7.68 5.36
N TYR A 45 -4.44 8.60 5.47
CA TYR A 45 -5.71 8.39 6.19
C TYR A 45 -6.78 9.35 5.68
N THR A 46 -7.99 9.26 6.21
CA THR A 46 -9.08 10.21 5.88
C THR A 46 -9.35 11.14 7.05
N SER A 47 -9.61 12.41 6.75
CA SER A 47 -10.06 13.42 7.71
C SER A 47 -11.16 14.25 7.08
N GLY A 48 -12.29 14.43 7.78
CA GLY A 48 -13.44 15.18 7.26
C GLY A 48 -13.99 14.66 5.94
N GLY A 49 -13.89 13.35 5.67
CA GLY A 49 -14.34 12.72 4.42
C GLY A 49 -13.38 12.92 3.23
N ALA A 50 -12.22 13.52 3.43
CA ALA A 50 -11.19 13.70 2.41
C ALA A 50 -9.94 12.89 2.74
N TRP A 51 -9.22 12.42 1.70
CA TRP A 51 -7.92 11.79 1.85
C TRP A 51 -6.87 12.83 2.26
N VAL A 52 -6.11 12.51 3.29
CA VAL A 52 -4.85 13.17 3.61
C VAL A 52 -3.76 12.41 2.85
N THR A 53 -3.01 13.15 2.04
CA THR A 53 -2.01 12.59 1.12
C THR A 53 -0.65 13.23 1.37
N ASP A 54 0.42 12.49 1.05
CA ASP A 54 1.80 12.96 1.13
C ASP A 54 2.57 12.56 -0.14
N ALA A 55 3.41 13.46 -0.63
CA ALA A 55 4.31 13.21 -1.74
C ALA A 55 5.66 12.63 -1.27
N ASP A 56 5.98 12.73 0.04
CA ASP A 56 7.20 12.19 0.59
C ASP A 56 7.09 10.67 0.77
N PRO A 57 7.86 9.87 0.02
CA PRO A 57 7.84 8.41 0.16
C PRO A 57 8.36 7.95 1.52
N TRP A 58 9.06 8.80 2.28
CA TRP A 58 9.58 8.53 3.62
C TRP A 58 8.62 8.91 4.75
N ALA A 59 7.54 9.64 4.45
CA ALA A 59 6.46 9.80 5.42
C ALA A 59 6.00 8.41 5.88
N PRO A 60 5.45 8.26 7.08
CA PRO A 60 5.04 6.96 7.65
C PRO A 60 3.85 6.38 6.86
N ASN A 61 4.09 6.10 5.59
CA ASN A 61 3.12 5.64 4.61
C ASN A 61 3.42 4.21 4.16
N TRP A 62 3.21 3.27 5.05
CA TRP A 62 3.22 1.85 4.73
C TRP A 62 2.10 1.46 3.74
N ALA A 63 1.04 2.28 3.67
CA ALA A 63 -0.13 2.03 2.83
C ALA A 63 0.06 2.41 1.34
N GLY A 64 1.13 3.13 0.99
CA GLY A 64 1.37 3.62 -0.37
C GLY A 64 1.42 2.51 -1.43
N GLY A 65 1.94 1.35 -1.08
CA GLY A 65 1.95 0.17 -1.95
C GLY A 65 0.55 -0.32 -2.33
N PHE A 66 -0.43 -0.19 -1.45
CA PHE A 66 -1.79 -0.66 -1.72
C PHE A 66 -2.52 0.20 -2.77
N LEU A 67 -2.33 1.53 -2.76
CA LEU A 67 -2.85 2.37 -3.84
C LEU A 67 -2.27 1.92 -5.19
N THR A 68 -0.94 1.74 -5.24
CA THR A 68 -0.26 1.28 -6.46
C THR A 68 -0.76 -0.11 -6.89
N GLY A 69 -0.99 -1.00 -5.93
CA GLY A 69 -1.60 -2.30 -6.18
C GLY A 69 -2.99 -2.23 -6.79
N MET A 70 -3.84 -1.30 -6.32
CA MET A 70 -5.15 -1.07 -6.92
C MET A 70 -5.04 -0.56 -8.36
N LEU A 71 -4.10 0.34 -8.65
CA LEU A 71 -3.84 0.82 -10.01
C LEU A 71 -3.47 -0.35 -10.94
N TRP A 72 -2.60 -1.27 -10.52
CA TRP A 72 -2.25 -2.48 -11.28
C TRP A 72 -3.44 -3.43 -11.48
N ILE A 73 -4.30 -3.60 -10.47
CA ILE A 73 -5.51 -4.42 -10.59
C ILE A 73 -6.42 -3.84 -11.67
N PHE A 74 -6.65 -2.52 -11.66
CA PHE A 74 -7.51 -1.87 -12.65
C PHE A 74 -6.86 -1.82 -14.03
N ALA A 75 -5.54 -1.65 -14.14
CA ALA A 75 -4.82 -1.77 -15.41
C ALA A 75 -5.03 -3.14 -16.05
N ARG A 76 -4.84 -4.21 -15.28
CA ARG A 76 -5.06 -5.57 -15.75
C ARG A 76 -6.50 -5.86 -16.14
N ARG A 77 -7.47 -5.31 -15.37
CA ARG A 77 -8.90 -5.56 -15.56
C ARG A 77 -9.46 -4.83 -16.77
N SER A 78 -9.15 -3.55 -16.93
CA SER A 78 -9.74 -2.71 -17.98
C SER A 78 -8.92 -2.66 -19.26
N GLY A 79 -7.63 -2.87 -19.19
CA GLY A 79 -6.70 -2.66 -20.31
C GLY A 79 -6.47 -1.18 -20.66
N GLU A 80 -7.04 -0.23 -19.90
CA GLU A 80 -6.84 1.20 -20.14
C GLU A 80 -5.40 1.63 -19.79
N ALA A 81 -4.73 2.32 -20.73
CA ALA A 81 -3.37 2.83 -20.57
C ALA A 81 -3.23 3.76 -19.36
N TRP A 82 -4.26 4.56 -19.06
CA TRP A 82 -4.28 5.48 -17.92
C TRP A 82 -3.91 4.81 -16.60
N TRP A 83 -4.49 3.64 -16.31
CA TRP A 83 -4.22 2.91 -15.07
C TRP A 83 -2.77 2.44 -15.00
N ARG A 84 -2.26 1.92 -16.11
CA ARG A 84 -0.90 1.43 -16.22
C ARG A 84 0.11 2.55 -16.02
N GLU A 85 -0.05 3.67 -16.74
CA GLU A 85 0.84 4.84 -16.66
C GLU A 85 0.93 5.38 -15.23
N HIS A 86 -0.21 5.44 -14.53
CA HIS A 86 -0.21 5.88 -13.13
C HIS A 86 0.40 4.82 -12.20
N ALA A 87 0.14 3.54 -12.40
CA ALA A 87 0.76 2.47 -11.61
C ALA A 87 2.29 2.49 -11.72
N GLU A 88 2.83 2.65 -12.93
CA GLU A 88 4.27 2.79 -13.18
C GLU A 88 4.85 4.01 -12.45
N ARG A 89 4.20 5.17 -12.58
CA ARG A 89 4.61 6.40 -11.88
C ARG A 89 4.63 6.24 -10.35
N TYR A 90 3.61 5.60 -9.78
CA TYR A 90 3.57 5.37 -8.34
C TYR A 90 4.59 4.31 -7.88
N CYS A 91 4.92 3.32 -8.71
CA CYS A 91 6.05 2.44 -8.46
C CYS A 91 7.36 3.24 -8.35
N GLU A 92 7.61 4.17 -9.27
CA GLU A 92 8.81 5.01 -9.24
C GLU A 92 8.90 5.87 -7.98
N VAL A 93 7.78 6.44 -7.52
CA VAL A 93 7.71 7.18 -6.24
C VAL A 93 8.11 6.29 -5.07
N LEU A 94 7.75 5.01 -5.10
CA LEU A 94 8.02 4.05 -4.03
C LEU A 94 9.38 3.35 -4.15
N GLU A 95 10.09 3.45 -5.27
CA GLU A 95 11.37 2.76 -5.48
C GLU A 95 12.41 3.02 -4.39
N PRO A 96 12.59 4.27 -3.89
CA PRO A 96 13.56 4.55 -2.83
C PRO A 96 13.32 3.75 -1.54
N ARG A 97 12.09 3.30 -1.30
CA ARG A 97 11.75 2.49 -0.13
C ARG A 97 12.40 1.11 -0.15
N ALA A 98 12.88 0.63 -1.29
CA ALA A 98 13.62 -0.64 -1.37
C ALA A 98 14.88 -0.67 -0.48
N ASP A 99 15.45 0.50 -0.20
CA ASP A 99 16.65 0.65 0.62
C ASP A 99 16.34 1.20 2.03
N ASP A 100 15.06 1.32 2.41
CA ASP A 100 14.63 1.91 3.67
C ASP A 100 14.83 0.95 4.85
N THR A 101 15.90 1.16 5.61
CA THR A 101 16.21 0.40 6.82
C THR A 101 15.43 0.84 8.06
N THR A 102 14.66 1.94 7.99
CA THR A 102 13.97 2.52 9.14
C THR A 102 12.65 1.84 9.47
N THR A 103 12.09 1.07 8.53
CA THR A 103 10.83 0.36 8.71
C THR A 103 10.95 -1.14 8.40
N HIS A 104 9.98 -1.93 8.84
CA HIS A 104 9.79 -3.33 8.45
C HIS A 104 8.67 -3.49 7.38
N ASP A 105 8.04 -2.40 6.95
CA ASP A 105 6.87 -2.42 6.07
C ASP A 105 7.19 -2.59 4.57
N LEU A 106 8.38 -3.08 4.25
CA LEU A 106 8.86 -3.19 2.87
C LEU A 106 8.01 -4.12 2.01
N GLY A 107 7.45 -5.18 2.61
CA GLY A 107 6.51 -6.06 1.93
C GLY A 107 5.23 -5.31 1.53
N PHE A 108 4.62 -4.55 2.46
CA PHE A 108 3.42 -3.75 2.17
C PHE A 108 3.65 -2.69 1.10
N VAL A 109 4.85 -2.13 1.02
CA VAL A 109 5.20 -1.11 0.03
C VAL A 109 5.50 -1.73 -1.34
N LEU A 110 6.35 -2.76 -1.38
CA LEU A 110 6.93 -3.24 -2.64
C LEU A 110 6.17 -4.40 -3.29
N GLU A 111 5.55 -5.30 -2.51
CA GLU A 111 4.81 -6.42 -3.08
C GLU A 111 3.57 -5.99 -3.88
N PRO A 112 2.70 -5.09 -3.37
CA PRO A 112 1.56 -4.64 -4.17
C PRO A 112 1.95 -3.72 -5.33
N SER A 113 3.10 -3.05 -5.27
CA SER A 113 3.59 -2.13 -6.31
C SER A 113 4.49 -2.83 -7.32
N TRP A 114 5.78 -2.89 -7.05
CA TRP A 114 6.79 -3.49 -7.92
C TRP A 114 6.60 -4.99 -8.11
N GLY A 115 6.08 -5.71 -7.09
CA GLY A 115 5.76 -7.12 -7.19
C GLY A 115 4.68 -7.38 -8.23
N ARG A 116 3.62 -6.57 -8.24
CA ARG A 116 2.56 -6.65 -9.26
C ARG A 116 3.05 -6.27 -10.65
N TRP A 117 3.89 -5.25 -10.75
CA TRP A 117 4.51 -4.94 -12.03
C TRP A 117 5.31 -6.12 -12.57
N TYR A 118 6.18 -6.69 -11.75
CA TYR A 118 7.00 -7.84 -12.13
C TYR A 118 6.16 -9.07 -12.53
N GLU A 119 5.05 -9.33 -11.86
CA GLU A 119 4.14 -10.42 -12.23
C GLU A 119 3.47 -10.21 -13.60
N LEU A 120 3.17 -8.97 -13.95
CA LEU A 120 2.56 -8.63 -15.25
C LEU A 120 3.60 -8.55 -16.37
N GLU A 121 4.76 -8.03 -16.07
CA GLU A 121 5.84 -7.78 -17.02
C GLU A 121 7.19 -7.93 -16.30
N PRO A 122 7.83 -9.10 -16.37
CA PRO A 122 9.10 -9.35 -15.74
C PRO A 122 10.21 -8.51 -16.38
N THR A 123 10.55 -7.38 -15.74
CA THR A 123 11.67 -6.54 -16.15
C THR A 123 12.83 -6.66 -15.16
N GLU A 124 14.07 -6.47 -15.63
CA GLU A 124 15.25 -6.50 -14.76
C GLU A 124 15.18 -5.41 -13.69
N ARG A 125 14.70 -4.20 -14.03
CA ARG A 125 14.50 -3.11 -13.06
C ARG A 125 13.57 -3.54 -11.92
N ALA A 126 12.41 -4.11 -12.25
CA ALA A 126 11.46 -4.54 -11.22
C ALA A 126 12.06 -5.65 -10.34
N ARG A 127 12.79 -6.60 -10.95
CA ARG A 127 13.51 -7.64 -10.22
C ARG A 127 14.56 -7.06 -9.26
N GLU A 128 15.36 -6.09 -9.73
CA GLU A 128 16.37 -5.44 -8.90
C GLU A 128 15.77 -4.70 -7.70
N VAL A 129 14.68 -3.96 -7.88
CA VAL A 129 13.97 -3.27 -6.79
C VAL A 129 13.47 -4.27 -5.75
N LEU A 130 12.84 -5.36 -6.17
CA LEU A 130 12.35 -6.41 -5.27
C LEU A 130 13.49 -7.09 -4.51
N VAL A 131 14.59 -7.42 -5.19
CA VAL A 131 15.77 -8.02 -4.56
C VAL A 131 16.41 -7.07 -3.54
N ARG A 132 16.51 -5.77 -3.84
CA ARG A 132 16.99 -4.77 -2.86
C ARG A 132 16.08 -4.73 -1.64
N GLY A 133 14.76 -4.62 -1.84
CA GLY A 133 13.79 -4.62 -0.75
C GLY A 133 13.87 -5.89 0.10
N GLY A 134 13.99 -7.05 -0.52
CA GLY A 134 14.16 -8.32 0.17
C GLY A 134 15.44 -8.37 1.01
N ARG A 135 16.56 -7.88 0.48
CA ARG A 135 17.84 -7.78 1.21
C ARG A 135 17.75 -6.81 2.38
N THR A 136 17.11 -5.66 2.17
CA THR A 136 16.90 -4.65 3.23
C THR A 136 16.05 -5.24 4.35
N MET A 137 14.96 -5.93 4.02
CA MET A 137 14.11 -6.62 5.00
C MET A 137 14.88 -7.73 5.73
N ALA A 138 15.65 -8.56 5.02
CA ALA A 138 16.48 -9.62 5.61
C ALA A 138 17.55 -9.06 6.55
N GLY A 139 18.04 -7.84 6.32
CA GLY A 139 18.98 -7.14 7.19
C GLY A 139 18.45 -6.89 8.61
N ARG A 140 17.13 -7.02 8.83
CA ARG A 140 16.51 -6.91 10.16
C ARG A 140 16.62 -8.18 10.99
N LEU A 141 17.22 -9.24 10.45
CA LEU A 141 17.39 -10.51 11.16
C LEU A 141 18.23 -10.31 12.42
N GLN A 142 17.70 -10.76 13.54
CA GLN A 142 18.40 -10.87 14.82
C GLN A 142 18.98 -12.30 14.96
N PRO A 143 20.29 -12.52 14.65
CA PRO A 143 20.81 -13.88 14.53
C PRO A 143 20.72 -14.70 15.81
N ARG A 144 20.84 -14.05 16.98
CA ARG A 144 20.76 -14.73 18.29
C ARG A 144 19.35 -15.18 18.63
N GLY A 145 18.34 -14.43 18.19
CA GLY A 145 16.93 -14.73 18.45
C GLY A 145 16.24 -15.48 17.32
N GLY A 146 16.81 -15.46 16.12
CA GLY A 146 16.20 -16.09 14.93
C GLY A 146 14.91 -15.43 14.47
N TYR A 147 14.75 -14.11 14.65
CA TYR A 147 13.55 -13.34 14.27
C TYR A 147 13.93 -12.06 13.52
N LEU A 148 12.98 -11.51 12.79
CA LEU A 148 13.07 -10.19 12.18
C LEU A 148 12.55 -9.13 13.16
N SER A 149 13.36 -8.12 13.47
CA SER A 149 12.99 -7.07 14.42
C SER A 149 12.05 -6.04 13.80
N THR A 150 11.20 -5.47 14.66
CA THR A 150 10.38 -4.32 14.29
C THR A 150 11.22 -3.05 14.18
N TRP A 151 10.63 -1.98 13.64
CA TRP A 151 11.26 -0.66 13.66
C TRP A 151 11.09 0.05 15.01
N VAL A 152 10.09 -0.37 15.81
CA VAL A 152 9.78 0.26 17.11
C VAL A 152 10.80 -0.10 18.18
N ASP A 153 11.17 -1.39 18.23
CA ASP A 153 12.13 -1.93 19.21
C ASP A 153 12.90 -3.10 18.61
N PRO A 154 14.23 -2.99 18.46
CA PRO A 154 15.04 -4.08 17.94
C PRO A 154 14.98 -5.37 18.76
N GLY A 155 14.56 -5.30 20.01
CA GLY A 155 14.37 -6.45 20.90
C GLY A 155 13.03 -7.17 20.71
N SER A 156 12.15 -6.69 19.84
CA SER A 156 10.80 -7.22 19.65
C SER A 156 10.47 -7.57 18.20
N THR A 157 9.39 -8.32 18.03
CA THR A 157 8.76 -8.57 16.73
C THR A 157 7.25 -8.42 16.84
N PHE A 158 6.60 -7.92 15.79
CA PHE A 158 5.14 -7.82 15.69
C PHE A 158 4.62 -8.82 14.67
N ILE A 159 3.35 -9.17 14.79
CA ILE A 159 2.71 -10.10 13.85
C ILE A 159 2.70 -9.56 12.41
N ASP A 160 2.65 -8.26 12.20
CA ASP A 160 2.67 -7.62 10.88
C ASP A 160 4.02 -7.75 10.17
N VAL A 161 5.12 -7.96 10.91
CA VAL A 161 6.40 -8.34 10.29
C VAL A 161 6.23 -9.58 9.41
N MET A 162 5.41 -10.56 9.82
CA MET A 162 5.13 -11.74 9.02
C MET A 162 4.44 -11.42 7.69
N MET A 163 3.61 -10.38 7.67
CA MET A 163 2.94 -9.95 6.43
C MET A 163 3.90 -9.30 5.43
N ASN A 164 5.09 -8.91 5.90
CA ASN A 164 6.12 -8.26 5.12
C ASN A 164 7.26 -9.20 4.68
N VAL A 165 7.37 -10.41 5.27
CA VAL A 165 8.49 -11.32 4.96
C VAL A 165 8.43 -11.89 3.54
N GLY A 166 7.28 -11.85 2.88
CA GLY A 166 7.10 -12.31 1.50
C GLY A 166 8.15 -11.76 0.55
N ILE A 167 8.54 -10.50 0.75
CA ILE A 167 9.53 -9.82 -0.10
C ILE A 167 10.94 -10.50 -0.06
N ILE A 168 11.28 -11.23 0.98
CA ILE A 168 12.56 -11.94 1.09
C ILE A 168 12.64 -13.14 0.14
N PHE A 169 11.50 -13.67 -0.27
CA PHE A 169 11.38 -14.88 -1.08
C PHE A 169 11.07 -14.57 -2.57
N ARG A 170 11.11 -13.31 -2.95
CA ARG A 170 10.99 -12.87 -4.34
C ARG A 170 12.33 -12.98 -5.05
#